data_a6f6f73ae22d882e099d382c68ddc21b
#
_entry.id   a6f6f73ae22d882e099d382c68ddc21b
#
_cell.length_a   1.000
_cell.length_b   1.000
_cell.length_c   1.000
_cell.angle_alpha   90.00
_cell.angle_beta   90.00
_cell.angle_gamma   90.00
#
_symmetry.space_group_name_H-M   'P 1'
#
loop_
_entity.id
_entity.type
_entity.pdbx_description
1 polymer ?
#
loop_
_entity_poly.entity_id
_entity_poly.type
_entity_poly.pdbx_seq_one_letter_code
_entity_poly.pdbx_strand_id
1 'polypeptide(L)'
;RSSPQQQVAGVLILLMIFSSVLGASGLQDFLWISGISALVAFILLWPRMSRIQHIQCGIFFSVGFLGLGLAWMNGYREIPVQKFITQNHLLISLLSAVSFLRLITDTRLETPEVIQTGGKAFWQTIGGVHLFASVINISAFIIFGDALKKNGRLDRTTATSIQRGFALAALWSPFFAAMGTCLLYAPGSKWTHLLPLSIPITVLGLTITWVEHRFRRNGNLDLFKGYPVNFRALWVPSLMVVCVLIAHNILPHLSVLVLVSALSISITTVVLIAQRHLLPALKTIQEFSQNRLPDIYGELALFFSTGVMATGITVFIGQ
;
A
#
# COMPACT_ATOMS: atom_id res chain seq x y z
N ARG A 1 -8.15 -20.93 7.62
CA ARG A 1 -8.79 -20.86 6.29
C ARG A 1 -9.81 -19.75 6.33
N SER A 2 -9.85 -18.93 5.28
CA SER A 2 -10.84 -17.86 5.13
C SER A 2 -12.25 -18.45 4.93
N SER A 3 -13.29 -17.74 5.40
CA SER A 3 -14.67 -18.14 5.16
C SER A 3 -15.03 -18.03 3.67
N PRO A 4 -16.07 -18.73 3.18
CA PRO A 4 -16.50 -18.61 1.78
C PRO A 4 -16.77 -17.16 1.36
N GLN A 5 -17.36 -16.35 2.25
CA GLN A 5 -17.60 -14.92 1.99
C GLN A 5 -16.30 -14.15 1.79
N GLN A 6 -15.27 -14.43 2.58
CA GLN A 6 -13.95 -13.82 2.45
C GLN A 6 -13.27 -14.22 1.14
N GLN A 7 -13.39 -15.49 0.74
CA GLN A 7 -12.85 -15.98 -0.53
C GLN A 7 -13.49 -15.27 -1.73
N VAL A 8 -14.81 -15.09 -1.70
CA VAL A 8 -15.54 -14.32 -2.74
C VAL A 8 -15.06 -12.88 -2.75
N ALA A 9 -14.95 -12.24 -1.57
CA ALA A 9 -14.44 -10.86 -1.48
C ALA A 9 -13.03 -10.73 -2.07
N GLY A 10 -12.14 -11.69 -1.81
CA GLY A 10 -10.80 -11.69 -2.38
C GLY A 10 -10.78 -11.79 -3.91
N VAL A 11 -11.65 -12.61 -4.50
CA VAL A 11 -11.81 -12.69 -5.96
C VAL A 11 -12.36 -11.39 -6.53
N LEU A 12 -13.33 -10.76 -5.85
CA LEU A 12 -13.87 -9.46 -6.26
C LEU A 12 -12.81 -8.35 -6.18
N ILE A 13 -11.93 -8.35 -5.18
CA ILE A 13 -10.82 -7.42 -5.10
C ILE A 13 -9.84 -7.63 -6.27
N LEU A 14 -9.56 -8.88 -6.63
CA LEU A 14 -8.73 -9.16 -7.81
C LEU A 14 -9.40 -8.65 -9.09
N LEU A 15 -10.70 -8.89 -9.27
CA LEU A 15 -11.47 -8.36 -10.40
C LEU A 15 -11.47 -6.83 -10.42
N MET A 16 -11.60 -6.19 -9.25
CA MET A 16 -11.50 -4.74 -9.09
C MET A 16 -10.15 -4.23 -9.59
N ILE A 17 -9.03 -4.88 -9.27
CA ILE A 17 -7.70 -4.43 -9.71
C ILE A 17 -7.63 -4.43 -11.24
N PHE A 18 -7.99 -5.54 -11.89
CA PHE A 18 -7.95 -5.63 -13.35
C PHE A 18 -8.87 -4.62 -14.02
N SER A 19 -10.10 -4.49 -13.55
CA SER A 19 -11.05 -3.54 -14.11
C SER A 19 -10.67 -2.08 -13.84
N SER A 20 -10.03 -1.78 -12.70
CA SER A 20 -9.45 -0.47 -12.40
C SER A 20 -8.38 -0.08 -13.42
N VAL A 21 -7.44 -0.98 -13.69
CA VAL A 21 -6.34 -0.74 -14.64
C VAL A 21 -6.90 -0.53 -16.05
N LEU A 22 -7.82 -1.39 -16.49
CA LEU A 22 -8.46 -1.28 -17.80
C LEU A 22 -9.28 0.01 -17.94
N GLY A 23 -10.08 0.34 -16.94
CA GLY A 23 -10.89 1.56 -16.90
C GLY A 23 -10.04 2.82 -16.98
N ALA A 24 -8.96 2.88 -16.21
CA ALA A 24 -8.03 4.00 -16.22
C ALA A 24 -7.16 4.08 -17.48
N SER A 25 -7.03 2.98 -18.22
CA SER A 25 -6.34 2.93 -19.52
C SER A 25 -7.23 3.36 -20.70
N GLY A 26 -8.47 3.81 -20.45
CA GLY A 26 -9.39 4.34 -21.45
C GLY A 26 -10.66 3.52 -21.70
N LEU A 27 -10.77 2.30 -21.16
CA LEU A 27 -11.95 1.44 -21.25
C LEU A 27 -12.95 1.77 -20.14
N GLN A 28 -13.61 2.91 -20.23
CA GLN A 28 -14.42 3.52 -19.14
C GLN A 28 -15.52 2.61 -18.58
N ASP A 29 -16.08 1.70 -19.36
CA ASP A 29 -17.10 0.75 -18.89
C ASP A 29 -16.59 -0.16 -17.76
N PHE A 30 -15.28 -0.46 -17.75
CA PHE A 30 -14.65 -1.24 -16.69
C PHE A 30 -14.63 -0.53 -15.34
N LEU A 31 -14.81 0.80 -15.28
CA LEU A 31 -14.92 1.54 -14.02
C LEU A 31 -16.15 1.10 -13.21
N TRP A 32 -17.27 0.79 -13.89
CA TRP A 32 -18.45 0.25 -13.20
C TRP A 32 -18.15 -1.11 -12.57
N ILE A 33 -17.47 -1.99 -13.28
CA ILE A 33 -17.08 -3.32 -12.76
C ILE A 33 -16.15 -3.13 -11.54
N SER A 34 -15.20 -2.22 -11.64
CA SER A 34 -14.28 -1.89 -10.54
C SER A 34 -15.04 -1.39 -9.30
N GLY A 35 -15.92 -0.40 -9.47
CA GLY A 35 -16.68 0.18 -8.37
C GLY A 35 -17.64 -0.80 -7.71
N ILE A 36 -18.38 -1.58 -8.51
CA ILE A 36 -19.31 -2.61 -8.00
C ILE A 36 -18.53 -3.70 -7.27
N SER A 37 -17.40 -4.16 -7.81
CA SER A 37 -16.56 -5.16 -7.16
C SER A 37 -16.02 -4.66 -5.81
N ALA A 38 -15.58 -3.39 -5.75
CA ALA A 38 -15.14 -2.76 -4.50
C ALA A 38 -16.27 -2.67 -3.47
N LEU A 39 -17.46 -2.23 -3.90
CA LEU A 39 -18.63 -2.12 -3.03
C LEU A 39 -19.05 -3.47 -2.45
N VAL A 40 -19.17 -4.50 -3.31
CA VAL A 40 -19.57 -5.84 -2.86
C VAL A 40 -18.51 -6.44 -1.94
N ALA A 41 -17.21 -6.31 -2.27
CA ALA A 41 -16.13 -6.74 -1.40
C ALA A 41 -16.17 -6.01 -0.04
N PHE A 42 -16.42 -4.69 -0.02
CA PHE A 42 -16.58 -3.91 1.20
C PHE A 42 -17.73 -4.45 2.07
N ILE A 43 -18.90 -4.74 1.48
CA ILE A 43 -20.05 -5.29 2.20
C ILE A 43 -19.74 -6.67 2.78
N LEU A 44 -19.10 -7.55 2.00
CA LEU A 44 -18.75 -8.90 2.44
C LEU A 44 -17.69 -8.90 3.57
N LEU A 45 -16.81 -7.91 3.58
CA LEU A 45 -15.75 -7.78 4.59
C LEU A 45 -16.16 -6.91 5.80
N TRP A 46 -17.32 -6.26 5.75
CA TRP A 46 -17.85 -5.43 6.83
C TRP A 46 -17.80 -6.10 8.22
N PRO A 47 -18.17 -7.40 8.38
CA PRO A 47 -18.14 -8.05 9.69
C PRO A 47 -16.72 -8.24 10.28
N ARG A 48 -15.67 -8.11 9.47
CA ARG A 48 -14.26 -8.22 9.94
C ARG A 48 -13.73 -6.93 10.56
N MET A 49 -14.41 -5.82 10.32
CA MET A 49 -13.94 -4.51 10.74
C MET A 49 -14.06 -4.35 12.25
N SER A 50 -13.12 -3.62 12.84
CA SER A 50 -13.16 -3.22 14.24
C SER A 50 -14.24 -2.17 14.50
N ARG A 51 -14.64 -2.00 15.75
CA ARG A 51 -15.59 -0.93 16.15
C ARG A 51 -15.12 0.45 15.68
N ILE A 52 -13.82 0.73 15.78
CA ILE A 52 -13.25 2.02 15.36
C ILE A 52 -13.43 2.21 13.85
N GLN A 53 -13.18 1.19 13.04
CA GLN A 53 -13.38 1.24 11.58
C GLN A 53 -14.85 1.44 11.21
N HIS A 54 -15.79 0.79 11.89
CA HIS A 54 -17.23 1.04 11.69
C HIS A 54 -17.62 2.50 11.99
N ILE A 55 -17.11 3.06 13.10
CA ILE A 55 -17.35 4.46 13.44
C ILE A 55 -16.74 5.40 12.39
N GLN A 56 -15.52 5.15 11.96
CA GLN A 56 -14.87 5.94 10.90
C GLN A 56 -15.65 5.91 9.60
N CYS A 57 -16.04 4.73 9.13
CA CYS A 57 -16.88 4.60 7.93
C CYS A 57 -18.22 5.33 8.09
N GLY A 58 -18.86 5.20 9.25
CA GLY A 58 -20.10 5.90 9.57
C GLY A 58 -19.95 7.42 9.49
N ILE A 59 -18.86 7.98 10.04
CA ILE A 59 -18.57 9.42 9.95
C ILE A 59 -18.37 9.85 8.50
N PHE A 60 -17.54 9.12 7.75
CA PHE A 60 -17.22 9.47 6.37
C PHE A 60 -18.46 9.38 5.46
N PHE A 61 -19.26 8.34 5.59
CA PHE A 61 -20.54 8.22 4.88
C PHE A 61 -21.50 9.35 5.24
N SER A 62 -21.63 9.67 6.54
CA SER A 62 -22.51 10.76 7.00
C SER A 62 -22.10 12.10 6.40
N VAL A 63 -20.80 12.42 6.37
CA VAL A 63 -20.30 13.66 5.76
C VAL A 63 -20.55 13.67 4.25
N GLY A 64 -20.29 12.55 3.56
CA GLY A 64 -20.53 12.42 2.13
C GLY A 64 -22.00 12.59 1.74
N PHE A 65 -22.90 11.92 2.46
CA PHE A 65 -24.35 12.02 2.22
C PHE A 65 -24.92 13.36 2.64
N LEU A 66 -24.40 14.00 3.70
CA LEU A 66 -24.76 15.38 4.05
C LEU A 66 -24.36 16.36 2.95
N GLY A 67 -23.13 16.25 2.42
CA GLY A 67 -22.69 17.07 1.29
C GLY A 67 -23.60 16.92 0.07
N LEU A 68 -23.96 15.68 -0.28
CA LEU A 68 -24.90 15.43 -1.37
C LEU A 68 -26.31 15.98 -1.08
N GLY A 69 -26.80 15.83 0.15
CA GLY A 69 -28.10 16.37 0.57
C GLY A 69 -28.16 17.89 0.47
N LEU A 70 -27.13 18.57 0.92
CA LEU A 70 -27.01 20.03 0.79
C LEU A 70 -26.94 20.48 -0.68
N ALA A 71 -26.17 19.75 -1.51
CA ALA A 71 -26.12 20.00 -2.95
C ALA A 71 -27.49 19.84 -3.60
N TRP A 72 -28.23 18.79 -3.22
CA TRP A 72 -29.60 18.56 -3.70
C TRP A 72 -30.54 19.72 -3.32
N MET A 73 -30.43 20.22 -2.10
CA MET A 73 -31.22 21.38 -1.64
C MET A 73 -30.90 22.66 -2.44
N ASN A 74 -29.65 22.80 -2.89
CA ASN A 74 -29.20 23.93 -3.73
C ASN A 74 -29.53 23.75 -5.24
N GLY A 75 -30.28 22.70 -5.60
CA GLY A 75 -30.75 22.49 -6.98
C GLY A 75 -29.95 21.49 -7.81
N TYR A 76 -28.85 20.92 -7.29
CA TYR A 76 -28.10 19.87 -7.96
C TYR A 76 -28.92 18.56 -7.96
N ARG A 77 -29.34 18.11 -9.14
CA ARG A 77 -30.25 16.95 -9.29
C ARG A 77 -29.55 15.68 -9.76
N GLU A 78 -28.32 15.76 -10.18
CA GLU A 78 -27.56 14.61 -10.66
C GLU A 78 -26.86 13.90 -9.49
N ILE A 79 -27.11 12.61 -9.32
CA ILE A 79 -26.39 11.79 -8.35
C ILE A 79 -25.24 11.11 -9.07
N PRO A 80 -23.97 11.46 -8.78
CA PRO A 80 -22.82 10.89 -9.47
C PRO A 80 -22.48 9.50 -8.93
N VAL A 81 -23.41 8.53 -9.11
CA VAL A 81 -23.30 7.17 -8.53
C VAL A 81 -21.95 6.52 -8.86
N GLN A 82 -21.49 6.62 -10.11
CA GLN A 82 -20.21 6.06 -10.52
C GLN A 82 -19.07 6.65 -9.69
N LYS A 83 -19.03 7.98 -9.51
CA LYS A 83 -17.98 8.62 -8.69
C LYS A 83 -18.01 8.12 -7.24
N PHE A 84 -19.18 7.94 -6.64
CA PHE A 84 -19.28 7.44 -5.27
C PHE A 84 -18.58 6.09 -5.07
N ILE A 85 -18.69 5.19 -6.02
CA ILE A 85 -18.13 3.84 -5.91
C ILE A 85 -16.72 3.73 -6.50
N THR A 86 -16.28 4.71 -7.33
CA THR A 86 -14.98 4.65 -8.01
C THR A 86 -13.97 5.70 -7.56
N GLN A 87 -14.33 6.65 -6.70
CA GLN A 87 -13.47 7.80 -6.38
C GLN A 87 -12.04 7.40 -5.98
N ASN A 88 -11.89 6.37 -5.15
CA ASN A 88 -10.59 5.89 -4.67
C ASN A 88 -10.23 4.49 -5.20
N HIS A 89 -10.87 4.00 -6.27
CA HIS A 89 -10.63 2.66 -6.78
C HIS A 89 -9.16 2.40 -7.14
N LEU A 90 -8.44 3.41 -7.65
CA LEU A 90 -7.02 3.29 -7.98
C LEU A 90 -6.14 3.13 -6.74
N LEU A 91 -6.48 3.78 -5.61
CA LEU A 91 -5.74 3.61 -4.36
C LEU A 91 -5.93 2.21 -3.76
N ILE A 92 -7.17 1.73 -3.78
CA ILE A 92 -7.49 0.37 -3.32
C ILE A 92 -6.81 -0.65 -4.24
N SER A 93 -6.84 -0.43 -5.56
CA SER A 93 -6.18 -1.25 -6.56
C SER A 93 -4.66 -1.30 -6.34
N LEU A 94 -4.03 -0.14 -6.12
CA LEU A 94 -2.60 -0.03 -5.83
C LEU A 94 -2.20 -0.90 -4.63
N LEU A 95 -2.85 -0.71 -3.48
CA LEU A 95 -2.51 -1.43 -2.26
C LEU A 95 -2.75 -2.94 -2.40
N SER A 96 -3.85 -3.30 -3.05
CA SER A 96 -4.19 -4.69 -3.31
C SER A 96 -3.18 -5.36 -4.24
N ALA A 97 -2.80 -4.69 -5.34
CA ALA A 97 -1.86 -5.21 -6.32
C ALA A 97 -0.45 -5.36 -5.75
N VAL A 98 0.02 -4.35 -5.00
CA VAL A 98 1.34 -4.38 -4.34
C VAL A 98 1.45 -5.54 -3.36
N SER A 99 0.35 -5.97 -2.73
CA SER A 99 0.37 -7.10 -1.81
C SER A 99 0.80 -8.43 -2.47
N PHE A 100 0.60 -8.58 -3.80
CA PHE A 100 1.05 -9.75 -4.55
C PHE A 100 2.57 -9.89 -4.63
N LEU A 101 3.33 -8.79 -4.54
CA LEU A 101 4.80 -8.84 -4.53
C LEU A 101 5.36 -9.69 -3.38
N ARG A 102 4.59 -9.87 -2.30
CA ARG A 102 4.95 -10.77 -1.20
C ARG A 102 5.13 -12.22 -1.63
N LEU A 103 4.50 -12.65 -2.73
CA LEU A 103 4.60 -14.00 -3.25
C LEU A 103 5.96 -14.32 -3.88
N ILE A 104 6.66 -13.29 -4.36
CA ILE A 104 7.96 -13.41 -5.03
C ILE A 104 9.10 -12.79 -4.22
N THR A 105 8.78 -11.96 -3.22
CA THR A 105 9.77 -11.48 -2.29
C THR A 105 10.05 -12.60 -1.30
N ASP A 106 11.30 -13.05 -1.24
CA ASP A 106 11.69 -14.05 -0.24
C ASP A 106 11.59 -13.41 1.14
N THR A 107 10.44 -13.62 1.77
CA THR A 107 10.13 -13.08 3.09
C THR A 107 10.72 -13.94 4.21
N ARG A 108 11.41 -15.01 3.87
CA ARG A 108 12.21 -15.76 4.82
C ARG A 108 13.48 -14.97 5.09
N LEU A 109 13.33 -13.98 5.94
CA LEU A 109 14.49 -13.50 6.65
C LEU A 109 14.94 -14.70 7.50
N GLU A 110 15.92 -15.43 6.99
CA GLU A 110 16.59 -16.45 7.79
C GLU A 110 16.98 -15.79 9.10
N THR A 111 16.59 -16.41 10.22
CA THR A 111 17.05 -15.91 11.52
C THR A 111 18.56 -15.85 11.45
N PRO A 112 19.19 -14.66 11.54
CA PRO A 112 20.60 -14.57 11.32
C PRO A 112 21.31 -15.39 12.40
N GLU A 113 22.22 -16.24 12.00
CA GLU A 113 23.06 -17.01 12.93
C GLU A 113 23.82 -16.08 13.88
N VAL A 114 24.12 -14.86 13.43
CA VAL A 114 24.78 -13.84 14.22
C VAL A 114 23.99 -12.53 14.20
N ILE A 115 23.46 -12.15 15.35
CA ILE A 115 22.85 -10.84 15.55
C ILE A 115 23.97 -9.79 15.54
N GLN A 116 23.97 -8.92 14.55
CA GLN A 116 24.91 -7.80 14.49
C GLN A 116 24.53 -6.72 15.52
N THR A 117 25.55 -6.04 16.06
CA THR A 117 25.34 -4.96 17.05
C THR A 117 26.01 -3.67 16.60
N GLY A 118 25.57 -2.57 17.19
CA GLY A 118 26.19 -1.26 17.01
C GLY A 118 25.65 -0.44 15.85
N GLY A 119 26.33 0.65 15.53
CA GLY A 119 25.90 1.62 14.52
C GLY A 119 25.75 1.04 13.11
N LYS A 120 26.59 0.05 12.74
CA LYS A 120 26.45 -0.67 11.46
C LYS A 120 25.15 -1.46 11.40
N ALA A 121 24.84 -2.17 12.48
CA ALA A 121 23.59 -2.92 12.60
C ALA A 121 22.35 -2.01 12.53
N PHE A 122 22.43 -0.83 13.14
CA PHE A 122 21.38 0.20 13.05
C PHE A 122 21.13 0.60 11.59
N TRP A 123 22.16 1.01 10.85
CA TRP A 123 22.01 1.45 9.47
C TRP A 123 21.53 0.33 8.53
N GLN A 124 22.01 -0.89 8.74
CA GLN A 124 21.52 -2.05 7.99
C GLN A 124 20.05 -2.32 8.26
N THR A 125 19.62 -2.23 9.52
CA THR A 125 18.21 -2.48 9.88
C THR A 125 17.30 -1.38 9.34
N ILE A 126 17.60 -0.11 9.65
CA ILE A 126 16.72 1.00 9.24
C ILE A 126 16.71 1.16 7.72
N GLY A 127 17.86 1.03 7.06
CA GLY A 127 17.97 1.07 5.61
C GLY A 127 17.28 -0.12 4.94
N GLY A 128 17.41 -1.32 5.52
CA GLY A 128 16.70 -2.50 5.05
C GLY A 128 15.20 -2.34 5.14
N VAL A 129 14.68 -1.98 6.31
CA VAL A 129 13.26 -1.70 6.49
C VAL A 129 12.79 -0.63 5.50
N HIS A 130 13.54 0.45 5.34
CA HIS A 130 13.21 1.55 4.44
C HIS A 130 13.09 1.09 2.98
N LEU A 131 14.09 0.36 2.48
CA LEU A 131 14.11 -0.11 1.10
C LEU A 131 13.05 -1.20 0.83
N PHE A 132 12.87 -2.14 1.75
CA PHE A 132 11.81 -3.14 1.61
C PHE A 132 10.42 -2.50 1.72
N ALA A 133 10.23 -1.62 2.70
CA ALA A 133 8.97 -0.91 2.87
C ALA A 133 8.62 -0.08 1.64
N SER A 134 9.60 0.49 0.95
CA SER A 134 9.34 1.29 -0.25
C SER A 134 8.64 0.52 -1.37
N VAL A 135 8.62 -0.82 -1.32
CA VAL A 135 7.94 -1.65 -2.32
C VAL A 135 6.88 -2.57 -1.71
N ILE A 136 7.21 -3.32 -0.63
CA ILE A 136 6.26 -4.27 -0.03
C ILE A 136 5.47 -3.69 1.15
N ASN A 137 5.61 -2.38 1.38
CA ASN A 137 4.80 -1.59 2.31
C ASN A 137 4.82 -2.14 3.74
N ILE A 138 3.65 -2.21 4.40
CA ILE A 138 3.50 -2.66 5.79
C ILE A 138 4.09 -4.06 6.06
N SER A 139 4.19 -4.88 5.02
CA SER A 139 4.78 -6.21 5.14
C SER A 139 6.24 -6.17 5.60
N ALA A 140 7.02 -5.20 5.13
CA ALA A 140 8.39 -5.02 5.60
C ALA A 140 8.44 -4.73 7.10
N PHE A 141 7.56 -3.84 7.57
CA PHE A 141 7.46 -3.51 9.00
C PHE A 141 7.18 -4.75 9.86
N ILE A 142 6.26 -5.59 9.42
CA ILE A 142 5.89 -6.84 10.13
C ILE A 142 7.06 -7.83 10.12
N ILE A 143 7.67 -8.06 8.95
CA ILE A 143 8.77 -9.02 8.79
C ILE A 143 9.97 -8.66 9.67
N PHE A 144 10.43 -7.41 9.60
CA PHE A 144 11.56 -6.96 10.44
C PHE A 144 11.19 -6.91 11.92
N GLY A 145 9.94 -6.51 12.23
CA GLY A 145 9.42 -6.53 13.58
C GLY A 145 9.44 -7.94 14.19
N ASP A 146 8.97 -8.94 13.46
CA ASP A 146 8.96 -10.33 13.92
C ASP A 146 10.36 -10.92 14.04
N ALA A 147 11.26 -10.62 13.09
CA ALA A 147 12.64 -11.09 13.12
C ALA A 147 13.46 -10.53 14.31
N LEU A 148 13.14 -9.32 14.77
CA LEU A 148 13.87 -8.65 15.84
C LEU A 148 13.23 -8.77 17.23
N LYS A 149 12.04 -9.38 17.32
CA LYS A 149 11.40 -9.65 18.61
C LYS A 149 12.24 -10.58 19.48
N LYS A 150 12.50 -10.16 20.70
CA LYS A 150 13.10 -10.99 21.74
C LYS A 150 12.06 -11.29 22.82
N ASN A 151 11.80 -12.57 23.09
CA ASN A 151 10.77 -12.98 24.06
C ASN A 151 9.39 -12.32 23.76
N GLY A 152 9.03 -12.21 22.48
CA GLY A 152 7.76 -11.63 22.04
C GLY A 152 7.67 -10.10 22.10
N ARG A 153 8.75 -9.39 22.46
CA ARG A 153 8.77 -7.92 22.57
C ARG A 153 9.91 -7.29 21.77
N LEU A 154 9.65 -6.11 21.22
CA LEU A 154 10.67 -5.23 20.66
C LEU A 154 11.10 -4.21 21.74
N ASP A 155 12.40 -3.95 21.84
CA ASP A 155 12.86 -2.79 22.59
C ASP A 155 12.43 -1.49 21.91
N ARG A 156 12.38 -0.41 22.69
CA ARG A 156 11.87 0.89 22.20
C ARG A 156 12.73 1.46 21.06
N THR A 157 14.04 1.29 21.12
CA THR A 157 14.98 1.80 20.11
C THR A 157 14.77 1.08 18.79
N THR A 158 14.71 -0.25 18.82
CA THR A 158 14.44 -1.08 17.63
C THR A 158 13.07 -0.78 17.04
N ALA A 159 12.02 -0.72 17.87
CA ALA A 159 10.67 -0.42 17.43
C ALA A 159 10.57 0.96 16.74
N THR A 160 11.20 1.99 17.35
CA THR A 160 11.22 3.35 16.76
C THR A 160 12.02 3.38 15.46
N SER A 161 13.13 2.68 15.38
CA SER A 161 13.97 2.61 14.16
C SER A 161 13.21 1.96 13.00
N ILE A 162 12.54 0.81 13.25
CA ILE A 162 11.73 0.12 12.25
C ILE A 162 10.57 1.02 11.80
N GLN A 163 9.85 1.63 12.75
CA GLN A 163 8.72 2.51 12.44
C GLN A 163 9.14 3.70 11.59
N ARG A 164 10.25 4.36 11.92
CA ARG A 164 10.74 5.53 11.16
C ARG A 164 11.29 5.13 9.80
N GLY A 165 12.05 4.02 9.72
CA GLY A 165 12.50 3.47 8.44
C GLY A 165 11.33 3.20 7.49
N PHE A 166 10.27 2.59 8.00
CA PHE A 166 9.03 2.35 7.27
C PHE A 166 8.32 3.65 6.88
N ALA A 167 8.06 4.55 7.84
CA ALA A 167 7.28 5.76 7.60
C ALA A 167 7.95 6.72 6.61
N LEU A 168 9.28 6.85 6.66
CA LEU A 168 10.03 7.71 5.75
C LEU A 168 10.01 7.20 4.30
N ALA A 169 9.79 5.92 4.06
CA ALA A 169 9.61 5.38 2.71
C ALA A 169 8.34 5.92 2.03
N ALA A 170 7.32 6.27 2.82
CA ALA A 170 6.07 6.84 2.29
C ALA A 170 6.24 8.22 1.63
N LEU A 171 7.33 8.94 1.94
CA LEU A 171 7.58 10.28 1.39
C LEU A 171 7.92 10.26 -0.10
N TRP A 172 8.51 9.19 -0.61
CA TRP A 172 8.98 9.16 -1.99
C TRP A 172 8.50 7.94 -2.79
N SER A 173 8.09 6.88 -2.12
CA SER A 173 7.72 5.63 -2.81
C SER A 173 6.32 5.70 -3.42
N PRO A 174 6.19 5.41 -4.73
CA PRO A 174 4.90 5.38 -5.41
C PRO A 174 4.05 4.15 -5.04
N PHE A 175 4.60 3.21 -4.27
CA PHE A 175 3.88 2.02 -3.78
C PHE A 175 3.12 2.29 -2.48
N PHE A 176 3.32 3.47 -1.87
CA PHE A 176 2.60 3.87 -0.67
C PHE A 176 1.30 4.59 -1.00
N ALA A 177 0.25 4.26 -0.25
CA ALA A 177 -1.04 4.95 -0.34
C ALA A 177 -0.92 6.47 -0.12
N ALA A 178 -0.01 6.92 0.75
CA ALA A 178 0.22 8.34 1.00
C ALA A 178 0.66 9.07 -0.27
N MET A 179 1.65 8.55 -1.00
CA MET A 179 2.07 9.11 -2.28
C MET A 179 0.95 8.99 -3.32
N GLY A 180 0.27 7.84 -3.38
CA GLY A 180 -0.88 7.63 -4.27
C GLY A 180 -1.99 8.67 -4.03
N THR A 181 -2.30 8.95 -2.78
CA THR A 181 -3.29 9.98 -2.39
C THR A 181 -2.84 11.37 -2.84
N CYS A 182 -1.58 11.74 -2.61
CA CYS A 182 -1.05 13.02 -3.08
C CYS A 182 -1.18 13.16 -4.60
N LEU A 183 -0.81 12.12 -5.36
CA LEU A 183 -0.89 12.16 -6.83
C LEU A 183 -2.33 12.17 -7.34
N LEU A 184 -3.27 11.57 -6.62
CA LEU A 184 -4.69 11.54 -7.00
C LEU A 184 -5.40 12.87 -6.72
N TYR A 185 -5.12 13.49 -5.57
CA TYR A 185 -5.86 14.67 -5.09
C TYR A 185 -5.14 16.01 -5.35
N ALA A 186 -3.90 15.99 -5.87
CA ALA A 186 -3.18 17.18 -6.27
C ALA A 186 -3.03 17.22 -7.81
N PRO A 187 -4.01 17.78 -8.55
CA PRO A 187 -3.98 17.84 -10.02
C PRO A 187 -2.70 18.49 -10.53
N GLY A 188 -2.07 17.86 -11.52
CA GLY A 188 -0.80 18.35 -12.10
C GLY A 188 0.45 17.95 -11.34
N SER A 189 0.34 17.33 -10.16
CA SER A 189 1.50 16.76 -9.48
C SER A 189 2.04 15.54 -10.23
N LYS A 190 3.37 15.45 -10.33
CA LYS A 190 4.05 14.28 -10.90
C LYS A 190 5.00 13.71 -9.85
N TRP A 191 5.01 12.39 -9.73
CA TRP A 191 5.91 11.69 -8.81
C TRP A 191 7.36 12.12 -8.98
N THR A 192 7.85 12.22 -10.23
CA THR A 192 9.22 12.64 -10.56
C THR A 192 9.56 14.06 -10.08
N HIS A 193 8.58 14.96 -9.99
CA HIS A 193 8.77 16.32 -9.47
C HIS A 193 8.83 16.35 -7.93
N LEU A 194 8.24 15.35 -7.26
CA LEU A 194 8.28 15.24 -5.79
C LEU A 194 9.59 14.63 -5.29
N LEU A 195 10.24 13.78 -6.08
CA LEU A 195 11.47 13.08 -5.67
C LEU A 195 12.60 14.01 -5.22
N PRO A 196 12.93 15.11 -5.93
CA PRO A 196 14.01 16.02 -5.51
C PRO A 196 13.79 16.67 -4.14
N LEU A 197 12.54 16.77 -3.69
CA LEU A 197 12.18 17.31 -2.37
C LEU A 197 12.09 16.20 -1.33
N SER A 198 11.46 15.10 -1.66
CA SER A 198 11.17 14.02 -0.71
C SER A 198 12.40 13.19 -0.34
N ILE A 199 13.34 12.98 -1.28
CA ILE A 199 14.58 12.23 -0.99
C ILE A 199 15.45 12.95 0.04
N PRO A 200 15.78 14.25 -0.10
CA PRO A 200 16.53 14.97 0.93
C PRO A 200 15.85 14.96 2.31
N ILE A 201 14.52 15.12 2.35
CA ILE A 201 13.74 15.06 3.61
C ILE A 201 13.85 13.65 4.23
N THR A 202 13.78 12.62 3.40
CA THR A 202 13.97 11.22 3.85
C THR A 202 15.34 11.00 4.45
N VAL A 203 16.40 11.43 3.76
CA VAL A 203 17.79 11.33 4.26
C VAL A 203 17.95 12.09 5.57
N LEU A 204 17.40 13.30 5.65
CA LEU A 204 17.41 14.10 6.88
C LEU A 204 16.69 13.36 8.02
N GLY A 205 15.50 12.79 7.76
CA GLY A 205 14.73 12.03 8.74
C GLY A 205 15.47 10.79 9.27
N LEU A 206 16.14 10.05 8.38
CA LEU A 206 16.98 8.91 8.75
C LEU A 206 18.18 9.36 9.59
N THR A 207 18.83 10.47 9.19
CA THR A 207 19.96 11.06 9.92
C THR A 207 19.54 11.55 11.30
N ILE A 208 18.42 12.27 11.41
CA ILE A 208 17.88 12.70 12.72
C ILE A 208 17.59 11.49 13.60
N THR A 209 17.06 10.42 13.03
CA THR A 209 16.80 9.18 13.79
C THR A 209 18.09 8.59 14.35
N TRP A 210 19.17 8.57 13.54
CA TRP A 210 20.48 8.11 13.98
C TRP A 210 21.06 9.02 15.08
N VAL A 211 21.02 10.34 14.88
CA VAL A 211 21.51 11.35 15.86
C VAL A 211 20.76 11.18 17.19
N GLU A 212 19.43 11.08 17.14
CA GLU A 212 18.64 10.89 18.36
C GLU A 212 19.06 9.63 19.12
N HIS A 213 19.23 8.51 18.44
CA HIS A 213 19.66 7.27 19.09
C HIS A 213 21.13 7.31 19.56
N ARG A 214 22.00 8.07 18.90
CA ARG A 214 23.41 8.21 19.29
C ARG A 214 23.58 9.04 20.56
N PHE A 215 22.78 10.10 20.71
CA PHE A 215 22.94 11.07 21.80
C PHE A 215 21.90 10.93 22.92
N ARG A 216 20.97 10.02 22.80
CA ARG A 216 19.97 9.80 23.84
C ARG A 216 20.60 9.17 25.07
N ARG A 217 20.29 9.75 26.26
CA ARG A 217 20.92 9.40 27.57
C ARG A 217 20.80 7.90 27.93
N ASN A 218 19.79 7.17 27.39
CA ASN A 218 19.56 5.74 27.60
C ASN A 218 19.67 4.92 26.30
N GLY A 219 20.10 5.51 25.20
CA GLY A 219 20.25 4.87 23.91
C GLY A 219 21.71 4.57 23.62
N ASN A 220 22.18 3.40 24.03
CA ASN A 220 23.49 2.98 23.61
C ASN A 220 23.40 2.34 22.21
N LEU A 221 23.69 3.14 21.19
CA LEU A 221 23.72 2.68 19.80
C LEU A 221 24.68 1.48 19.63
N ASP A 222 25.71 1.38 20.46
CA ASP A 222 26.67 0.28 20.42
C ASP A 222 26.03 -1.06 20.83
N LEU A 223 24.96 -1.02 21.61
CA LEU A 223 24.17 -2.19 22.01
C LEU A 223 22.97 -2.46 21.09
N PHE A 224 22.74 -1.63 20.08
CA PHE A 224 21.66 -1.82 19.13
C PHE A 224 21.81 -3.18 18.44
N LYS A 225 20.79 -4.01 18.54
CA LYS A 225 20.73 -5.33 17.89
C LYS A 225 19.95 -5.21 16.61
N GLY A 226 20.63 -5.40 15.49
CA GLY A 226 20.06 -5.21 14.18
C GLY A 226 19.98 -6.48 13.36
N TYR A 227 19.22 -6.40 12.30
CA TYR A 227 19.05 -7.46 11.31
C TYR A 227 19.98 -7.19 10.12
N PRO A 228 20.87 -8.12 9.74
CA PRO A 228 21.70 -7.97 8.54
C PRO A 228 20.81 -8.03 7.30
N VAL A 229 20.86 -6.99 6.47
CA VAL A 229 20.12 -6.98 5.21
C VAL A 229 20.83 -7.87 4.19
N ASN A 230 20.11 -8.85 3.68
CA ASN A 230 20.56 -9.60 2.51
C ASN A 230 20.25 -8.77 1.24
N PHE A 231 21.28 -8.19 0.62
CA PHE A 231 21.13 -7.39 -0.61
C PHE A 231 20.48 -8.19 -1.76
N ARG A 232 20.61 -9.52 -1.75
CA ARG A 232 19.91 -10.36 -2.75
C ARG A 232 18.40 -10.27 -2.64
N ALA A 233 17.88 -10.01 -1.46
CA ALA A 233 16.43 -9.86 -1.27
C ALA A 233 15.89 -8.52 -1.82
N LEU A 234 16.76 -7.54 -2.10
CA LEU A 234 16.38 -6.25 -2.70
C LEU A 234 16.15 -6.32 -4.23
N TRP A 235 16.31 -7.48 -4.87
CA TRP A 235 16.16 -7.58 -6.32
C TRP A 235 14.72 -7.25 -6.78
N VAL A 236 13.69 -7.69 -6.03
CA VAL A 236 12.28 -7.38 -6.35
C VAL A 236 11.99 -5.88 -6.22
N PRO A 237 12.32 -5.22 -5.08
CA PRO A 237 12.20 -3.77 -4.98
C PRO A 237 12.91 -3.01 -6.12
N SER A 238 14.14 -3.38 -6.42
CA SER A 238 14.92 -2.72 -7.48
C SER A 238 14.30 -2.93 -8.87
N LEU A 239 13.89 -4.15 -9.18
CA LEU A 239 13.20 -4.47 -10.43
C LEU A 239 11.93 -3.64 -10.59
N MET A 240 11.12 -3.55 -9.52
CA MET A 240 9.87 -2.79 -9.54
C MET A 240 10.10 -1.30 -9.82
N VAL A 241 11.07 -0.68 -9.12
CA VAL A 241 11.39 0.74 -9.35
C VAL A 241 11.83 0.98 -10.79
N VAL A 242 12.72 0.13 -11.32
CA VAL A 242 13.21 0.23 -12.71
C VAL A 242 12.05 0.06 -13.70
N CYS A 243 11.21 -0.96 -13.52
CA CYS A 243 10.07 -1.20 -14.40
C CYS A 243 9.06 -0.04 -14.38
N VAL A 244 8.77 0.54 -13.20
CA VAL A 244 7.87 1.69 -13.10
C VAL A 244 8.46 2.91 -13.80
N LEU A 245 9.76 3.20 -13.63
CA LEU A 245 10.44 4.31 -14.32
C LEU A 245 10.40 4.14 -15.83
N ILE A 246 10.72 2.94 -16.34
CA ILE A 246 10.66 2.64 -17.78
C ILE A 246 9.23 2.79 -18.29
N ALA A 247 8.26 2.18 -17.62
CA ALA A 247 6.86 2.22 -18.03
C ALA A 247 6.31 3.66 -18.01
N HIS A 248 6.69 4.48 -17.03
CA HIS A 248 6.27 5.88 -16.96
C HIS A 248 6.84 6.72 -18.11
N ASN A 249 8.06 6.41 -18.58
CA ASN A 249 8.64 7.07 -19.75
C ASN A 249 7.97 6.64 -21.07
N ILE A 250 7.58 5.37 -21.20
CA ILE A 250 6.94 4.82 -22.41
C ILE A 250 5.46 5.20 -22.46
N LEU A 251 4.78 5.22 -21.32
CA LEU A 251 3.33 5.46 -21.17
C LEU A 251 3.06 6.67 -20.26
N PRO A 252 3.50 7.89 -20.66
CA PRO A 252 3.40 9.08 -19.79
C PRO A 252 1.96 9.54 -19.53
N HIS A 253 0.99 9.06 -20.32
CA HIS A 253 -0.43 9.35 -20.16
C HIS A 253 -1.08 8.51 -19.05
N LEU A 254 -0.47 7.39 -18.64
CA LEU A 254 -0.96 6.58 -17.54
C LEU A 254 -0.44 7.10 -16.20
N SER A 255 -1.32 7.13 -15.22
CA SER A 255 -0.92 7.50 -13.86
C SER A 255 0.01 6.46 -13.25
N VAL A 256 0.92 6.92 -12.38
CA VAL A 256 1.84 6.01 -11.68
C VAL A 256 1.10 4.94 -10.87
N LEU A 257 -0.11 5.25 -10.36
CA LEU A 257 -0.94 4.29 -9.64
C LEU A 257 -1.35 3.11 -10.53
N VAL A 258 -1.75 3.40 -11.77
CA VAL A 258 -2.11 2.39 -12.78
C VAL A 258 -0.91 1.52 -13.12
N LEU A 259 0.24 2.17 -13.40
CA LEU A 259 1.47 1.46 -13.75
C LEU A 259 1.95 0.54 -12.62
N VAL A 260 1.96 1.02 -11.39
CA VAL A 260 2.34 0.20 -10.22
C VAL A 260 1.38 -0.96 -10.02
N SER A 261 0.06 -0.72 -10.13
CA SER A 261 -0.94 -1.80 -9.99
C SER A 261 -0.77 -2.89 -11.06
N ALA A 262 -0.63 -2.49 -12.31
CA ALA A 262 -0.43 -3.41 -13.43
C ALA A 262 0.89 -4.20 -13.31
N LEU A 263 2.00 -3.50 -13.06
CA LEU A 263 3.33 -4.10 -12.97
C LEU A 263 3.46 -5.04 -11.77
N SER A 264 2.86 -4.70 -10.62
CA SER A 264 2.91 -5.56 -9.43
C SER A 264 2.34 -6.95 -9.70
N ILE A 265 1.18 -7.03 -10.35
CA ILE A 265 0.57 -8.32 -10.69
C ILE A 265 1.33 -9.00 -11.84
N SER A 266 1.69 -8.25 -12.89
CA SER A 266 2.37 -8.81 -14.06
C SER A 266 3.73 -9.39 -13.70
N ILE A 267 4.56 -8.66 -12.97
CA ILE A 267 5.89 -9.13 -12.54
C ILE A 267 5.75 -10.33 -11.60
N THR A 268 4.83 -10.25 -10.63
CA THR A 268 4.56 -11.39 -9.74
C THR A 268 4.19 -12.64 -10.54
N THR A 269 3.28 -12.50 -11.49
CA THR A 269 2.82 -13.61 -12.32
C THR A 269 3.95 -14.20 -13.16
N VAL A 270 4.72 -13.34 -13.84
CA VAL A 270 5.86 -13.78 -14.69
C VAL A 270 6.92 -14.50 -13.85
N VAL A 271 7.29 -13.95 -12.71
CA VAL A 271 8.29 -14.57 -11.82
C VAL A 271 7.80 -15.89 -11.27
N LEU A 272 6.54 -15.98 -10.84
CA LEU A 272 5.96 -17.25 -10.35
C LEU A 272 5.91 -18.31 -11.46
N ILE A 273 5.56 -17.94 -12.69
CA ILE A 273 5.55 -18.87 -13.83
C ILE A 273 6.97 -19.37 -14.11
N ALA A 274 7.96 -18.48 -14.09
CA ALA A 274 9.37 -18.85 -14.29
C ALA A 274 9.89 -19.77 -13.18
N GLN A 275 9.45 -19.59 -11.94
CA GLN A 275 9.88 -20.41 -10.80
C GLN A 275 9.12 -21.75 -10.65
N ARG A 276 7.83 -21.80 -11.01
CA ARG A 276 6.90 -22.87 -10.63
C ARG A 276 6.12 -23.49 -11.78
N HIS A 277 6.34 -23.04 -13.02
CA HIS A 277 5.49 -23.31 -14.18
C HIS A 277 4.07 -22.70 -14.05
N LEU A 278 3.31 -22.71 -15.16
CA LEU A 278 2.06 -21.98 -15.31
C LEU A 278 0.97 -22.41 -14.29
N LEU A 279 0.64 -23.69 -14.25
CA LEU A 279 -0.48 -24.16 -13.41
C LEU A 279 -0.26 -23.95 -11.90
N PRO A 280 0.90 -24.32 -11.31
CA PRO A 280 1.18 -24.00 -9.93
C PRO A 280 1.24 -22.51 -9.62
N ALA A 281 1.73 -21.67 -10.56
CA ALA A 281 1.74 -20.23 -10.40
C ALA A 281 0.33 -19.65 -10.31
N LEU A 282 -0.56 -20.04 -11.23
CA LEU A 282 -1.97 -19.62 -11.21
C LEU A 282 -2.69 -20.07 -9.94
N LYS A 283 -2.45 -21.29 -9.49
CA LYS A 283 -2.99 -21.81 -8.23
C LYS A 283 -2.50 -20.98 -7.03
N THR A 284 -1.23 -20.60 -7.00
CA THR A 284 -0.67 -19.75 -5.94
C THR A 284 -1.34 -18.36 -5.92
N ILE A 285 -1.55 -17.76 -7.09
CA ILE A 285 -2.26 -16.48 -7.22
C ILE A 285 -3.71 -16.61 -6.75
N GLN A 286 -4.40 -17.68 -7.15
CA GLN A 286 -5.77 -17.94 -6.72
C GLN A 286 -5.86 -18.12 -5.20
N GLU A 287 -5.00 -18.94 -4.61
CA GLU A 287 -4.96 -19.17 -3.16
C GLU A 287 -4.65 -17.89 -2.39
N PHE A 288 -3.73 -17.06 -2.90
CA PHE A 288 -3.43 -15.76 -2.32
C PHE A 288 -4.64 -14.82 -2.40
N SER A 289 -5.29 -14.75 -3.55
CA SER A 289 -6.48 -13.91 -3.74
C SER A 289 -7.60 -14.30 -2.79
N GLN A 290 -7.85 -15.59 -2.62
CA GLN A 290 -8.94 -16.08 -1.76
C GLN A 290 -8.64 -15.97 -0.26
N ASN A 291 -7.37 -16.15 0.16
CA ASN A 291 -7.04 -16.32 1.57
C ASN A 291 -6.26 -15.15 2.19
N ARG A 292 -5.60 -14.32 1.38
CA ARG A 292 -4.76 -13.21 1.87
C ARG A 292 -5.23 -11.84 1.41
N LEU A 293 -5.74 -11.74 0.20
CA LEU A 293 -6.22 -10.45 -0.32
C LEU A 293 -7.37 -9.86 0.53
N PRO A 294 -8.27 -10.64 1.14
CA PRO A 294 -9.26 -10.10 2.07
C PRO A 294 -8.69 -9.43 3.32
N ASP A 295 -7.41 -9.62 3.63
CA ASP A 295 -6.77 -9.00 4.81
C ASP A 295 -6.60 -7.47 4.64
N ILE A 296 -6.79 -6.94 3.43
CA ILE A 296 -6.80 -5.48 3.16
C ILE A 296 -8.15 -4.82 3.52
N TYR A 297 -9.03 -5.50 4.24
CA TYR A 297 -10.37 -4.98 4.60
C TYR A 297 -10.33 -3.60 5.27
N GLY A 298 -9.27 -3.31 6.03
CA GLY A 298 -9.09 -2.03 6.70
C GLY A 298 -8.83 -0.88 5.71
N GLU A 299 -7.93 -1.10 4.77
CA GLU A 299 -7.60 -0.16 3.70
C GLU A 299 -8.78 0.01 2.74
N LEU A 300 -9.43 -1.10 2.38
CA LEU A 300 -10.67 -1.06 1.57
C LEU A 300 -11.73 -0.21 2.24
N ALA A 301 -11.97 -0.40 3.54
CA ALA A 301 -12.94 0.36 4.32
C ALA A 301 -12.61 1.85 4.35
N LEU A 302 -11.34 2.18 4.64
CA LEU A 302 -10.87 3.55 4.72
C LEU A 302 -11.03 4.27 3.38
N PHE A 303 -10.47 3.70 2.31
CA PHE A 303 -10.47 4.39 1.01
C PHE A 303 -11.83 4.39 0.33
N PHE A 304 -12.64 3.36 0.50
CA PHE A 304 -13.99 3.35 -0.03
C PHE A 304 -14.86 4.43 0.66
N SER A 305 -14.86 4.47 1.98
CA SER A 305 -15.67 5.44 2.73
C SER A 305 -15.18 6.89 2.59
N THR A 306 -13.86 7.14 2.55
CA THR A 306 -13.31 8.47 2.25
C THR A 306 -13.59 8.89 0.80
N GLY A 307 -13.70 7.96 -0.15
CA GLY A 307 -14.13 8.23 -1.52
C GLY A 307 -15.56 8.76 -1.59
N VAL A 308 -16.47 8.13 -0.85
CA VAL A 308 -17.85 8.61 -0.70
C VAL A 308 -17.88 10.01 -0.09
N MET A 309 -17.13 10.23 0.98
CA MET A 309 -17.01 11.55 1.63
C MET A 309 -16.49 12.60 0.65
N ALA A 310 -15.39 12.33 -0.03
CA ALA A 310 -14.77 13.26 -0.98
C ALA A 310 -15.72 13.62 -2.13
N THR A 311 -16.43 12.62 -2.66
CA THR A 311 -17.42 12.86 -3.73
C THR A 311 -18.55 13.76 -3.24
N GLY A 312 -19.12 13.50 -2.06
CA GLY A 312 -20.21 14.34 -1.52
C GLY A 312 -19.78 15.78 -1.27
N ILE A 313 -18.57 15.97 -0.70
CA ILE A 313 -18.01 17.32 -0.48
C ILE A 313 -17.74 18.03 -1.82
N THR A 314 -17.17 17.34 -2.80
CA THR A 314 -16.84 17.91 -4.10
C THR A 314 -18.12 18.33 -4.85
N VAL A 315 -19.17 17.54 -4.80
CA VAL A 315 -20.47 17.88 -5.39
C VAL A 315 -21.07 19.12 -4.73
N PHE A 316 -20.92 19.27 -3.40
CA PHE A 316 -21.43 20.42 -2.68
C PHE A 316 -20.63 21.70 -2.96
N ILE A 317 -19.28 21.62 -2.99
CA ILE A 317 -18.41 22.80 -3.20
C ILE A 317 -18.38 23.22 -4.68
N GLY A 318 -18.55 22.29 -5.60
CA GLY A 318 -18.46 22.52 -7.04
C GLY A 318 -19.69 23.19 -7.65
N GLN A 319 -20.63 23.65 -6.81
CA GLN A 319 -21.80 24.46 -7.18
C GLN A 319 -21.43 25.94 -7.23
#